data_fa310c36bd9b0934f7e6cbeca6e8f7c7
#
_entry.id   fa310c36bd9b0934f7e6cbeca6e8f7c7
#
_cell.length_a   1.000
_cell.length_b   1.000
_cell.length_c   1.000
_cell.angle_alpha   90.00
_cell.angle_beta   90.00
_cell.angle_gamma   90.00
#
_symmetry.space_group_name_H-M   'P 1'
#
loop_
_entity.id
_entity.type
_entity.pdbx_description
1 polymer ?
#
loop_
_entity_poly.entity_id
_entity_poly.type
_entity_poly.pdbx_seq_one_letter_code
_entity_poly.pdbx_strand_id
1 'polypeptide(L)'
;MKKYSFYLSSLFLIMFVFSPFVAFANNGPVILQALEEELNRSKEGLTLDVFGSPYFLSYLVKDTQKAKIQATYGAILKSSADRSRNLYIEAKVGDMHSDSSNADLESIRPPALIPLPIEDDLDALKKNIWLATDREYKTAVLNFLRKKGRNIQKVQLDNIDDFSMGEKNVHIEPVREYDNFSERLPRWKSIIRKTSAVFKLNKEIINSRVDFSAKSVIRYYLNSEGSKIVNQKDIFSIALSARTKSKDGMNLFDQDIMYFQDPENFPSEEMLRERVLALTQSMMEIRESEVMEPYVGPAILAPDAAGVLFHEAIGHRLEGERQRSEQEGKTFRDKINESILPDFISIYDDPSKKEYNNVELSGHYRYDEEGQKGQKVVLVENGVLKNFLLSRTPIKNFPKTNGHGRSDGLKDPMARMSNLIVKSDKEVSLEELQTMLIEEARKQNKPYGLLIKKVIGGETNTSKYNFQVFKGKPVFIYKVYVDDGRLELMRGAEFVGTPLASINKIKATGYDYQVFNGFCGAESGFVPVSNITSSVLLSEIELQRTSTRKTKPPILTRPAFSSALSEM
;
A
#
# COMPACT_ATOMS: atom_id res chain seq x y z
N MET A 1 -71.59 -57.02 -44.50
CA MET A 1 -70.81 -56.62 -43.32
C MET A 1 -69.65 -55.74 -43.79
N LYS A 2 -69.81 -54.42 -43.68
CA LYS A 2 -68.87 -53.44 -44.20
C LYS A 2 -68.00 -52.92 -43.04
N LYS A 3 -66.69 -53.07 -43.16
CA LYS A 3 -65.69 -52.44 -42.27
C LYS A 3 -65.48 -51.03 -42.75
N TYR A 4 -65.65 -50.05 -41.85
CA TYR A 4 -65.22 -48.65 -42.05
C TYR A 4 -63.90 -48.46 -41.35
N SER A 5 -62.89 -48.05 -42.11
CA SER A 5 -61.57 -47.59 -41.64
C SER A 5 -61.60 -46.09 -41.43
N PHE A 6 -61.34 -45.61 -40.21
CA PHE A 6 -61.18 -44.18 -39.89
C PHE A 6 -59.72 -43.80 -40.00
N TYR A 7 -59.39 -42.90 -40.92
CA TYR A 7 -58.09 -42.22 -40.95
C TYR A 7 -58.15 -40.99 -40.04
N LEU A 8 -57.36 -41.01 -39.00
CA LEU A 8 -57.12 -39.81 -38.13
C LEU A 8 -55.93 -39.04 -38.71
N SER A 9 -56.22 -37.89 -39.31
CA SER A 9 -55.18 -36.94 -39.73
C SER A 9 -54.74 -36.10 -38.51
N SER A 10 -53.52 -36.38 -38.02
CA SER A 10 -52.90 -35.56 -36.99
C SER A 10 -52.34 -34.30 -37.60
N LEU A 11 -52.97 -33.16 -37.35
CA LEU A 11 -52.48 -31.82 -37.67
C LEU A 11 -51.45 -31.40 -36.62
N PHE A 12 -50.15 -31.45 -36.95
CA PHE A 12 -49.11 -30.90 -36.11
C PHE A 12 -49.10 -29.37 -36.26
N LEU A 13 -49.62 -28.66 -35.25
CA LEU A 13 -49.55 -27.22 -35.13
C LEU A 13 -48.16 -26.85 -34.56
N ILE A 14 -47.23 -26.43 -35.44
CA ILE A 14 -45.92 -25.90 -35.01
C ILE A 14 -46.16 -24.48 -34.46
N MET A 15 -46.22 -24.40 -33.14
CA MET A 15 -46.21 -23.14 -32.43
C MET A 15 -44.80 -22.56 -32.47
N PHE A 16 -44.54 -21.61 -33.37
CA PHE A 16 -43.35 -20.75 -33.30
C PHE A 16 -43.46 -19.88 -32.06
N VAL A 17 -42.79 -20.25 -30.99
CA VAL A 17 -42.58 -19.40 -29.85
C VAL A 17 -41.57 -18.34 -30.30
N PHE A 18 -42.05 -17.18 -30.71
CA PHE A 18 -41.21 -15.98 -30.79
C PHE A 18 -40.78 -15.61 -29.38
N SER A 19 -39.62 -16.09 -28.97
CA SER A 19 -38.89 -15.51 -27.84
C SER A 19 -38.49 -14.08 -28.25
N PRO A 20 -38.93 -13.04 -27.56
CA PRO A 20 -38.38 -11.73 -27.83
C PRO A 20 -36.89 -11.80 -27.42
N PHE A 21 -36.00 -11.77 -28.40
CA PHE A 21 -34.61 -11.45 -28.19
C PHE A 21 -34.63 -10.01 -27.67
N VAL A 22 -34.68 -9.85 -26.34
CA VAL A 22 -34.30 -8.59 -25.69
C VAL A 22 -32.82 -8.46 -25.99
N ALA A 23 -32.49 -7.72 -27.02
CA ALA A 23 -31.17 -7.18 -27.23
C ALA A 23 -30.91 -6.35 -25.97
N PHE A 24 -30.19 -6.92 -25.00
CA PHE A 24 -29.51 -6.11 -23.99
C PHE A 24 -28.58 -5.21 -24.77
N ALA A 25 -29.02 -3.99 -25.03
CA ALA A 25 -28.15 -2.91 -25.39
C ALA A 25 -27.09 -2.91 -24.28
N ASN A 26 -25.88 -3.26 -24.62
CA ASN A 26 -24.73 -3.32 -23.74
C ASN A 26 -24.30 -1.87 -23.49
N ASN A 27 -25.17 -1.09 -22.85
CA ASN A 27 -24.84 0.24 -22.35
C ASN A 27 -23.96 -0.04 -21.12
N GLY A 28 -22.64 0.01 -21.33
CA GLY A 28 -21.67 0.05 -20.28
C GLY A 28 -22.03 1.19 -19.29
N PRO A 29 -21.41 1.24 -18.09
CA PRO A 29 -21.71 2.29 -17.14
C PRO A 29 -21.69 3.67 -17.78
N VAL A 30 -22.68 4.53 -17.51
CA VAL A 30 -22.85 5.87 -18.09
C VAL A 30 -21.55 6.70 -17.98
N ILE A 31 -20.83 6.53 -16.88
CA ILE A 31 -19.53 7.18 -16.69
C ILE A 31 -18.50 6.75 -17.74
N LEU A 32 -18.48 5.49 -18.14
CA LEU A 32 -17.56 4.99 -19.15
C LEU A 32 -17.87 5.60 -20.51
N GLN A 33 -19.16 5.70 -20.84
CA GLN A 33 -19.63 6.38 -22.05
C GLN A 33 -19.21 7.86 -22.05
N ALA A 34 -19.42 8.58 -20.94
CA ALA A 34 -19.02 9.99 -20.82
C ALA A 34 -17.51 10.18 -21.05
N LEU A 35 -16.70 9.31 -20.47
CA LEU A 35 -15.24 9.35 -20.63
C LEU A 35 -14.81 9.07 -22.08
N GLU A 36 -15.43 8.10 -22.74
CA GLU A 36 -15.13 7.75 -24.15
C GLU A 36 -15.48 8.90 -25.10
N GLU A 37 -16.67 9.46 -24.97
CA GLU A 37 -17.13 10.55 -25.81
C GLU A 37 -16.25 11.80 -25.65
N GLU A 38 -15.89 12.17 -24.42
CA GLU A 38 -15.02 13.31 -24.16
C GLU A 38 -13.56 13.07 -24.57
N LEU A 39 -13.04 11.83 -24.41
CA LEU A 39 -11.71 11.48 -24.89
C LEU A 39 -11.60 11.61 -26.41
N ASN A 40 -12.58 11.09 -27.16
CA ASN A 40 -12.60 11.16 -28.60
C ASN A 40 -12.72 12.62 -29.07
N ARG A 41 -13.62 13.40 -28.50
CA ARG A 41 -13.78 14.81 -28.80
C ARG A 41 -12.51 15.62 -28.52
N SER A 42 -11.84 15.33 -27.40
CA SER A 42 -10.60 16.02 -27.01
C SER A 42 -9.42 15.66 -27.94
N LYS A 43 -9.33 14.42 -28.41
CA LYS A 43 -8.29 14.00 -29.36
C LYS A 43 -8.40 14.76 -30.70
N GLU A 44 -9.62 15.04 -31.12
CA GLU A 44 -9.89 15.68 -32.42
C GLU A 44 -9.82 17.22 -32.34
N GLY A 45 -10.29 17.80 -31.24
CA GLY A 45 -10.55 19.25 -31.17
C GLY A 45 -9.71 20.02 -30.13
N LEU A 46 -8.98 19.38 -29.25
CA LEU A 46 -8.22 20.07 -28.21
C LEU A 46 -6.87 20.55 -28.74
N THR A 47 -6.83 21.75 -29.26
CA THR A 47 -5.61 22.36 -29.80
C THR A 47 -5.45 23.80 -29.31
N LEU A 48 -4.22 24.24 -29.14
CA LEU A 48 -3.89 25.63 -28.80
C LEU A 48 -2.71 26.09 -29.65
N ASP A 49 -3.00 26.91 -30.68
CA ASP A 49 -2.04 27.54 -31.59
C ASP A 49 -0.89 26.59 -32.03
N VAL A 50 0.34 26.99 -31.74
CA VAL A 50 1.56 26.28 -32.14
C VAL A 50 1.86 25.01 -31.33
N PHE A 51 1.09 24.72 -30.27
CA PHE A 51 1.35 23.58 -29.41
C PHE A 51 0.66 22.29 -29.87
N GLY A 52 -0.34 22.40 -30.77
CA GLY A 52 -1.08 21.26 -31.27
C GLY A 52 -1.91 20.54 -30.19
N SER A 53 -2.40 19.36 -30.51
CA SER A 53 -3.13 18.52 -29.57
C SER A 53 -2.18 17.82 -28.58
N PRO A 54 -2.65 17.41 -27.37
CA PRO A 54 -1.85 16.57 -26.50
C PRO A 54 -1.56 15.25 -27.22
N TYR A 55 -0.30 14.81 -27.21
CA TYR A 55 0.07 13.53 -27.80
C TYR A 55 -0.39 12.35 -26.95
N PHE A 56 -0.57 12.57 -25.64
CA PHE A 56 -1.14 11.63 -24.71
C PHE A 56 -2.19 12.31 -23.83
N LEU A 57 -3.31 11.63 -23.64
CA LEU A 57 -4.39 12.03 -22.75
C LEU A 57 -4.95 10.80 -22.05
N SER A 58 -5.09 10.86 -20.72
CA SER A 58 -5.76 9.80 -19.96
C SER A 58 -6.75 10.36 -18.94
N TYR A 59 -7.76 9.57 -18.66
CA TYR A 59 -8.77 9.80 -17.65
C TYR A 59 -8.75 8.65 -16.64
N LEU A 60 -8.61 8.97 -15.37
CA LEU A 60 -8.76 8.05 -14.27
C LEU A 60 -9.88 8.54 -13.35
N VAL A 61 -10.98 7.81 -13.31
CA VAL A 61 -12.06 8.08 -12.36
C VAL A 61 -12.05 7.03 -11.25
N LYS A 62 -12.12 7.48 -10.01
CA LYS A 62 -12.32 6.66 -8.83
C LYS A 62 -13.67 6.99 -8.20
N ASP A 63 -14.64 6.09 -8.33
CA ASP A 63 -15.90 6.12 -7.59
C ASP A 63 -15.70 5.34 -6.29
N THR A 64 -15.76 6.03 -5.19
CA THR A 64 -15.31 5.51 -3.91
C THR A 64 -16.41 5.57 -2.88
N GLN A 65 -16.76 4.43 -2.30
CA GLN A 65 -17.52 4.35 -1.05
C GLN A 65 -16.55 4.16 0.12
N LYS A 66 -16.79 4.89 1.20
CA LYS A 66 -16.01 4.80 2.44
C LYS A 66 -16.93 4.72 3.64
N ALA A 67 -16.60 3.87 4.61
CA ALA A 67 -17.16 3.95 5.94
C ALA A 67 -16.04 3.97 6.97
N LYS A 68 -16.21 4.75 8.02
CA LYS A 68 -15.28 4.84 9.14
C LYS A 68 -16.03 4.81 10.45
N ILE A 69 -15.54 4.01 11.38
CA ILE A 69 -16.06 3.95 12.75
C ILE A 69 -14.88 4.01 13.70
N GLN A 70 -14.97 4.85 14.71
CA GLN A 70 -14.00 4.93 15.80
C GLN A 70 -14.73 4.73 17.12
N ALA A 71 -14.21 3.86 17.97
CA ALA A 71 -14.79 3.58 19.30
C ALA A 71 -13.71 3.53 20.38
N THR A 72 -14.10 3.86 21.59
CA THR A 72 -13.27 3.73 22.80
C THR A 72 -14.11 3.29 23.97
N TYR A 73 -13.63 2.35 24.76
CA TYR A 73 -14.29 1.85 25.97
C TYR A 73 -15.80 1.59 25.83
N GLY A 74 -16.25 1.01 24.71
CA GLY A 74 -17.65 0.68 24.45
C GLY A 74 -18.52 1.83 23.94
N ALA A 75 -17.95 2.98 23.61
CA ALA A 75 -18.64 4.13 23.06
C ALA A 75 -18.12 4.51 21.67
N ILE A 76 -19.02 4.87 20.75
CA ILE A 76 -18.66 5.36 19.42
C ILE A 76 -18.20 6.81 19.54
N LEU A 77 -17.00 7.12 19.08
CA LEU A 77 -16.46 8.47 18.98
C LEU A 77 -16.87 9.16 17.68
N LYS A 78 -16.77 8.43 16.57
CA LYS A 78 -17.12 8.93 15.23
C LYS A 78 -17.65 7.77 14.38
N SER A 79 -18.55 8.10 13.47
CA SER A 79 -18.94 7.19 12.40
C SER A 79 -19.41 7.99 11.19
N SER A 80 -18.98 7.59 10.01
CA SER A 80 -19.45 8.13 8.73
C SER A 80 -19.55 7.03 7.69
N ALA A 81 -20.41 7.26 6.69
CA ALA A 81 -20.42 6.53 5.44
C ALA A 81 -20.62 7.55 4.32
N ASP A 82 -19.68 7.60 3.40
CA ASP A 82 -19.59 8.63 2.37
C ASP A 82 -19.33 7.99 1.00
N ARG A 83 -19.86 8.60 -0.07
CA ARG A 83 -19.51 8.29 -1.47
C ARG A 83 -18.94 9.53 -2.12
N SER A 84 -17.91 9.34 -2.92
CA SER A 84 -17.30 10.41 -3.71
C SER A 84 -16.83 9.86 -5.05
N ARG A 85 -16.99 10.65 -6.10
CA ARG A 85 -16.50 10.34 -7.44
C ARG A 85 -15.52 11.43 -7.83
N ASN A 86 -14.30 11.05 -8.17
CA ASN A 86 -13.23 11.98 -8.48
C ASN A 86 -12.54 11.58 -9.76
N LEU A 87 -12.23 12.59 -10.58
CA LEU A 87 -11.51 12.49 -11.85
C LEU A 87 -10.09 12.99 -11.65
N TYR A 88 -9.15 12.24 -12.18
CA TYR A 88 -7.78 12.64 -12.44
C TYR A 88 -7.55 12.63 -13.96
N ILE A 89 -6.90 13.66 -14.49
CA ILE A 89 -6.58 13.80 -15.92
C ILE A 89 -5.09 13.96 -16.05
N GLU A 90 -4.50 13.24 -16.99
CA GLU A 90 -3.13 13.45 -17.41
C GLU A 90 -3.12 13.85 -18.89
N ALA A 91 -2.60 15.03 -19.19
CA ALA A 91 -2.40 15.53 -20.54
C ALA A 91 -0.91 15.81 -20.76
N LYS A 92 -0.35 15.30 -21.85
CA LYS A 92 1.05 15.51 -22.21
C LYS A 92 1.18 16.25 -23.55
N VAL A 93 1.98 17.31 -23.53
CA VAL A 93 2.26 18.19 -24.68
C VAL A 93 3.74 18.09 -25.04
N GLY A 94 4.05 18.14 -26.31
CA GLY A 94 5.38 17.87 -26.84
C GLY A 94 5.42 16.51 -27.51
N ASP A 95 6.39 15.70 -27.19
CA ASP A 95 6.55 14.33 -27.66
C ASP A 95 7.11 13.43 -26.53
N MET A 96 7.26 12.13 -26.79
CA MET A 96 7.75 11.19 -25.78
C MET A 96 9.16 11.52 -25.30
N HIS A 97 9.99 12.13 -26.15
CA HIS A 97 11.35 12.51 -25.81
C HIS A 97 11.41 13.74 -24.92
N SER A 98 10.56 14.73 -25.19
CA SER A 98 10.50 15.96 -24.41
C SER A 98 9.06 16.45 -24.28
N ASP A 99 8.48 16.26 -23.13
CA ASP A 99 7.09 16.64 -22.85
C ASP A 99 6.93 17.57 -21.64
N SER A 100 5.69 17.80 -21.27
CA SER A 100 5.29 18.63 -20.13
C SER A 100 5.57 18.03 -18.75
N SER A 101 5.97 16.75 -18.66
CA SER A 101 6.30 16.05 -17.41
C SER A 101 7.77 16.21 -17.01
N ASN A 102 8.14 15.66 -15.86
CA ASN A 102 9.52 15.65 -15.35
C ASN A 102 10.20 17.05 -15.30
N ALA A 103 9.41 18.10 -15.31
CA ALA A 103 9.91 19.40 -15.01
C ALA A 103 10.23 19.42 -13.52
N ASP A 104 11.49 19.41 -13.08
CA ASP A 104 11.98 19.53 -11.67
C ASP A 104 11.33 20.74 -10.96
N LEU A 105 10.07 20.69 -10.85
CA LEU A 105 9.25 21.76 -10.34
C LEU A 105 8.81 21.37 -8.95
N GLU A 106 9.09 22.19 -8.01
CA GLU A 106 8.10 22.47 -6.99
C GLU A 106 6.80 22.68 -7.75
N SER A 107 6.01 21.61 -7.79
CA SER A 107 4.81 21.48 -8.60
C SER A 107 3.90 22.67 -8.32
N ILE A 108 3.67 23.47 -9.32
CA ILE A 108 2.94 24.72 -9.19
C ILE A 108 1.49 24.51 -8.79
N ARG A 109 1.00 23.30 -8.96
CA ARG A 109 -0.24 22.79 -8.36
C ARG A 109 -0.15 21.27 -8.31
N PRO A 110 -0.41 20.64 -7.15
CA PRO A 110 -0.78 19.23 -7.15
C PRO A 110 -2.00 19.09 -8.07
N PRO A 111 -2.12 18.01 -8.86
CA PRO A 111 -3.29 17.75 -9.65
C PRO A 111 -4.52 17.86 -8.74
N ALA A 112 -5.42 18.76 -9.08
CA ALA A 112 -6.60 18.98 -8.27
C ALA A 112 -7.52 17.78 -8.43
N LEU A 113 -7.93 17.18 -7.33
CA LEU A 113 -9.09 16.30 -7.33
C LEU A 113 -10.26 17.03 -7.95
N ILE A 114 -10.75 16.52 -9.07
CA ILE A 114 -11.89 17.08 -9.76
C ILE A 114 -13.10 16.26 -9.35
N PRO A 115 -13.98 16.78 -8.50
CA PRO A 115 -15.19 16.06 -8.15
C PRO A 115 -16.09 15.94 -9.36
N LEU A 116 -16.63 14.75 -9.60
CA LEU A 116 -17.66 14.48 -10.57
C LEU A 116 -19.02 14.25 -9.87
N PRO A 117 -20.15 14.46 -10.58
CA PRO A 117 -21.46 14.07 -10.09
C PRO A 117 -21.49 12.62 -9.62
N ILE A 118 -22.16 12.37 -8.50
CA ILE A 118 -22.36 11.01 -7.95
C ILE A 118 -23.47 10.31 -8.75
N GLU A 119 -24.41 11.09 -9.27
CA GLU A 119 -25.49 10.63 -10.13
C GLU A 119 -24.94 10.33 -11.54
N ASP A 120 -25.51 9.33 -12.20
CA ASP A 120 -25.10 8.89 -13.53
C ASP A 120 -25.85 9.69 -14.62
N ASP A 121 -25.72 11.01 -14.56
CA ASP A 121 -26.20 11.94 -15.59
C ASP A 121 -25.10 12.18 -16.63
N LEU A 122 -25.36 11.75 -17.87
CA LEU A 122 -24.38 11.78 -18.96
C LEU A 122 -23.92 13.20 -19.29
N ASP A 123 -24.83 14.15 -19.36
CA ASP A 123 -24.53 15.52 -19.77
C ASP A 123 -23.76 16.26 -18.67
N ALA A 124 -24.13 16.06 -17.40
CA ALA A 124 -23.41 16.62 -16.28
C ALA A 124 -22.00 16.04 -16.16
N LEU A 125 -21.82 14.74 -16.38
CA LEU A 125 -20.51 14.10 -16.40
C LEU A 125 -19.64 14.66 -17.52
N LYS A 126 -20.13 14.69 -18.76
CA LYS A 126 -19.42 15.22 -19.94
C LYS A 126 -19.02 16.67 -19.75
N LYS A 127 -19.91 17.51 -19.25
CA LYS A 127 -19.61 18.93 -19.00
C LYS A 127 -18.46 19.12 -18.01
N ASN A 128 -18.45 18.33 -16.91
CA ASN A 128 -17.39 18.42 -15.92
C ASN A 128 -16.05 17.88 -16.46
N ILE A 129 -16.08 16.77 -17.21
CA ILE A 129 -14.87 16.18 -17.82
C ILE A 129 -14.28 17.17 -18.83
N TRP A 130 -15.11 17.73 -19.73
CA TRP A 130 -14.68 18.72 -20.71
C TRP A 130 -13.95 19.92 -20.08
N LEU A 131 -14.57 20.56 -19.08
CA LEU A 131 -13.97 21.73 -18.43
C LEU A 131 -12.65 21.41 -17.73
N ALA A 132 -12.59 20.22 -17.12
CA ALA A 132 -11.40 19.73 -16.46
C ALA A 132 -10.28 19.42 -17.46
N THR A 133 -10.61 18.83 -18.62
CA THR A 133 -9.67 18.51 -19.68
C THR A 133 -9.05 19.76 -20.30
N ASP A 134 -9.87 20.78 -20.58
CA ASP A 134 -9.39 22.08 -21.08
C ASP A 134 -8.37 22.72 -20.13
N ARG A 135 -8.69 22.72 -18.84
CA ARG A 135 -7.81 23.26 -17.80
C ARG A 135 -6.49 22.51 -17.71
N GLU A 136 -6.55 21.18 -17.74
CA GLU A 136 -5.36 20.34 -17.61
C GLU A 136 -4.45 20.46 -18.83
N TYR A 137 -5.02 20.50 -20.03
CA TYR A 137 -4.26 20.74 -21.26
C TYR A 137 -3.51 22.10 -21.21
N LYS A 138 -4.20 23.18 -20.81
CA LYS A 138 -3.56 24.49 -20.62
C LYS A 138 -2.43 24.47 -19.59
N THR A 139 -2.60 23.71 -18.52
CA THR A 139 -1.56 23.50 -17.51
C THR A 139 -0.37 22.75 -18.09
N ALA A 140 -0.60 21.70 -18.89
CA ALA A 140 0.45 20.96 -19.57
C ALA A 140 1.25 21.84 -20.55
N VAL A 141 0.58 22.70 -21.32
CA VAL A 141 1.24 23.68 -22.21
C VAL A 141 2.15 24.62 -21.41
N LEU A 142 1.68 25.16 -20.29
CA LEU A 142 2.48 26.03 -19.43
C LEU A 142 3.70 25.32 -18.85
N ASN A 143 3.55 24.08 -18.42
CA ASN A 143 4.65 23.26 -17.90
C ASN A 143 5.70 22.96 -18.97
N PHE A 144 5.24 22.65 -20.18
CA PHE A 144 6.12 22.43 -21.34
C PHE A 144 6.96 23.67 -21.66
N LEU A 145 6.34 24.86 -21.71
CA LEU A 145 7.03 26.12 -21.95
C LEU A 145 8.10 26.41 -20.86
N ARG A 146 7.75 26.20 -19.62
CA ARG A 146 8.68 26.38 -18.50
C ARG A 146 9.86 25.45 -18.57
N LYS A 147 9.61 24.16 -18.88
CA LYS A 147 10.67 23.18 -19.07
C LYS A 147 11.60 23.56 -20.21
N LYS A 148 11.05 23.96 -21.37
CA LYS A 148 11.85 24.48 -22.49
C LYS A 148 12.74 25.67 -22.07
N GLY A 149 12.19 26.63 -21.36
CA GLY A 149 12.95 27.79 -20.87
C GLY A 149 14.11 27.42 -19.95
N ARG A 150 13.98 26.40 -19.13
CA ARG A 150 15.03 25.89 -18.25
C ARG A 150 16.08 25.08 -18.99
N ASN A 151 15.67 24.21 -19.92
CA ASN A 151 16.58 23.35 -20.65
C ASN A 151 17.58 24.12 -21.52
N ILE A 152 17.27 25.38 -21.90
CA ILE A 152 18.22 26.27 -22.58
C ILE A 152 19.46 26.54 -21.70
N GLN A 153 19.33 26.43 -20.37
CA GLN A 153 20.40 26.72 -19.41
C GLN A 153 21.10 25.47 -18.84
N LYS A 154 20.58 24.27 -19.10
CA LYS A 154 21.14 23.01 -18.57
C LYS A 154 21.72 22.15 -19.70
N VAL A 155 22.94 21.67 -19.50
CA VAL A 155 23.48 20.58 -20.35
C VAL A 155 22.80 19.29 -19.92
N GLN A 156 21.98 18.70 -20.77
CA GLN A 156 21.43 17.36 -20.54
C GLN A 156 22.56 16.33 -20.70
N LEU A 157 22.94 15.69 -19.62
CA LEU A 157 23.97 14.66 -19.58
C LEU A 157 23.46 13.28 -20.07
N ASP A 158 22.18 13.02 -19.92
CA ASP A 158 21.54 11.75 -20.31
C ASP A 158 20.40 12.02 -21.29
N ASN A 159 20.39 11.34 -22.43
CA ASN A 159 19.34 11.38 -23.43
C ASN A 159 18.25 10.33 -23.08
N ILE A 160 17.40 10.63 -22.10
CA ILE A 160 16.35 9.75 -21.60
C ILE A 160 15.00 10.38 -21.94
N ASP A 161 14.12 9.61 -22.58
CA ASP A 161 12.74 10.02 -22.88
C ASP A 161 11.99 10.43 -21.61
N ASP A 162 11.05 11.33 -21.72
CA ASP A 162 10.21 11.75 -20.60
C ASP A 162 9.07 10.77 -20.33
N PHE A 163 8.62 10.08 -21.37
CA PHE A 163 7.52 9.14 -21.29
C PHE A 163 7.72 7.95 -22.21
N SER A 164 7.21 6.79 -21.86
CA SER A 164 7.28 5.58 -22.70
C SER A 164 5.92 5.24 -23.31
N MET A 165 5.95 4.66 -24.50
CA MET A 165 4.74 4.08 -25.10
C MET A 165 4.20 2.96 -24.22
N GLY A 166 2.89 2.97 -23.98
CA GLY A 166 2.20 1.93 -23.24
C GLY A 166 1.61 0.86 -24.14
N GLU A 167 1.33 -0.30 -23.57
CA GLU A 167 0.54 -1.32 -24.24
C GLU A 167 -0.94 -0.96 -24.16
N LYS A 168 -1.68 -1.21 -25.26
CA LYS A 168 -3.13 -1.10 -25.26
C LYS A 168 -3.73 -2.27 -24.48
N ASN A 169 -4.39 -1.96 -23.37
CA ASN A 169 -5.05 -2.93 -22.53
C ASN A 169 -6.57 -2.65 -22.45
N VAL A 170 -7.38 -3.66 -22.78
CA VAL A 170 -8.85 -3.57 -22.64
C VAL A 170 -9.29 -4.63 -21.64
N HIS A 171 -9.80 -4.18 -20.49
CA HIS A 171 -10.22 -5.07 -19.42
C HIS A 171 -11.35 -4.43 -18.62
N ILE A 172 -12.54 -5.04 -18.68
CA ILE A 172 -13.73 -4.58 -17.97
C ILE A 172 -14.19 -5.70 -17.05
N GLU A 173 -13.98 -5.53 -15.76
CA GLU A 173 -14.50 -6.44 -14.75
C GLU A 173 -15.96 -6.10 -14.43
N PRO A 174 -16.80 -7.12 -14.15
CA PRO A 174 -18.10 -6.87 -13.58
C PRO A 174 -17.96 -6.10 -12.26
N VAL A 175 -18.61 -4.96 -12.16
CA VAL A 175 -18.66 -4.19 -10.93
C VAL A 175 -19.68 -4.84 -10.01
N ARG A 176 -19.28 -5.16 -8.78
CA ARG A 176 -20.22 -5.61 -7.77
C ARG A 176 -21.06 -4.41 -7.34
N GLU A 177 -22.37 -4.50 -7.44
CA GLU A 177 -23.24 -3.56 -6.75
C GLU A 177 -23.09 -3.82 -5.26
N TYR A 178 -22.45 -2.91 -4.57
CA TYR A 178 -22.38 -2.97 -3.13
C TYR A 178 -23.68 -2.43 -2.54
N ASP A 179 -24.18 -3.16 -1.55
CA ASP A 179 -25.03 -2.57 -0.55
C ASP A 179 -24.39 -1.27 -0.09
N ASN A 180 -25.16 -0.23 -0.05
CA ASN A 180 -24.70 1.07 0.46
C ASN A 180 -24.05 0.85 1.84
N PHE A 181 -22.80 1.26 2.01
CA PHE A 181 -22.11 1.13 3.31
C PHE A 181 -22.90 1.74 4.47
N SER A 182 -23.81 2.68 4.19
CA SER A 182 -24.73 3.23 5.16
C SER A 182 -25.68 2.17 5.75
N GLU A 183 -26.07 1.16 4.99
CA GLU A 183 -26.96 0.08 5.43
C GLU A 183 -26.25 -0.92 6.33
N ARG A 184 -24.95 -1.18 6.06
CA ARG A 184 -24.10 -2.05 6.88
C ARG A 184 -23.60 -1.37 8.15
N LEU A 185 -23.60 -0.05 8.20
CA LEU A 185 -23.02 0.75 9.28
C LEU A 185 -23.57 0.42 10.69
N PRO A 186 -24.88 0.15 10.90
CA PRO A 186 -25.41 -0.23 12.21
C PRO A 186 -24.78 -1.53 12.75
N ARG A 187 -24.64 -2.57 11.91
CA ARG A 187 -24.00 -3.85 12.27
C ARG A 187 -22.55 -3.63 12.65
N TRP A 188 -21.78 -2.93 11.81
CA TRP A 188 -20.36 -2.64 12.09
C TRP A 188 -20.19 -1.82 13.38
N LYS A 189 -21.04 -0.83 13.61
CA LYS A 189 -21.04 -0.04 14.87
C LYS A 189 -21.23 -0.93 16.09
N SER A 190 -22.15 -1.89 16.03
CA SER A 190 -22.40 -2.82 17.13
C SER A 190 -21.15 -3.62 17.48
N ILE A 191 -20.52 -4.25 16.48
CA ILE A 191 -19.31 -5.06 16.67
C ILE A 191 -18.16 -4.20 17.20
N ILE A 192 -17.89 -3.05 16.57
CA ILE A 192 -16.78 -2.16 16.98
C ILE A 192 -16.97 -1.60 18.39
N ARG A 193 -18.24 -1.30 18.77
CA ARG A 193 -18.58 -0.89 20.14
C ARG A 193 -18.24 -1.99 21.15
N LYS A 194 -18.70 -3.22 20.91
CA LYS A 194 -18.43 -4.38 21.76
C LYS A 194 -16.93 -4.65 21.86
N THR A 195 -16.22 -4.68 20.73
CA THR A 195 -14.76 -4.86 20.69
C THR A 195 -14.05 -3.80 21.56
N SER A 196 -14.41 -2.53 21.43
CA SER A 196 -13.78 -1.46 22.21
C SER A 196 -14.11 -1.53 23.71
N ALA A 197 -15.24 -2.15 24.08
CA ALA A 197 -15.61 -2.34 25.50
C ALA A 197 -14.66 -3.32 26.22
N VAL A 198 -14.04 -4.25 25.53
CA VAL A 198 -13.09 -5.22 26.10
C VAL A 198 -11.92 -4.53 26.80
N PHE A 199 -11.48 -3.36 26.32
CA PHE A 199 -10.43 -2.57 26.99
C PHE A 199 -10.80 -2.10 28.40
N LYS A 200 -12.07 -2.16 28.80
CA LYS A 200 -12.50 -1.87 30.18
C LYS A 200 -11.93 -2.85 31.18
N LEU A 201 -11.65 -4.10 30.76
CA LEU A 201 -11.16 -5.17 31.62
C LEU A 201 -9.76 -4.88 32.19
N ASN A 202 -8.97 -4.05 31.53
CA ASN A 202 -7.63 -3.70 32.01
C ASN A 202 -7.58 -2.22 32.45
N LYS A 203 -7.44 -2.01 33.77
CA LYS A 203 -7.42 -0.67 34.39
C LYS A 203 -6.17 0.15 34.04
N GLU A 204 -5.09 -0.48 33.66
CA GLU A 204 -3.81 0.15 33.38
C GLU A 204 -3.75 0.73 31.95
N ILE A 205 -4.70 0.37 31.08
CA ILE A 205 -4.85 0.99 29.76
C ILE A 205 -5.44 2.39 29.94
N ILE A 206 -4.65 3.42 29.65
CA ILE A 206 -5.03 4.83 29.84
C ILE A 206 -5.87 5.34 28.69
N ASN A 207 -5.58 4.88 27.46
CA ASN A 207 -6.31 5.23 26.26
C ASN A 207 -6.38 4.02 25.34
N SER A 208 -7.53 3.82 24.72
CA SER A 208 -7.71 2.76 23.71
C SER A 208 -8.57 3.27 22.57
N ARG A 209 -8.36 2.68 21.40
CA ARG A 209 -9.18 2.97 20.23
C ARG A 209 -9.35 1.71 19.40
N VAL A 210 -10.54 1.54 18.87
CA VAL A 210 -10.83 0.60 17.79
C VAL A 210 -11.27 1.43 16.60
N ASP A 211 -10.49 1.36 15.52
CA ASP A 211 -10.76 2.04 14.26
C ASP A 211 -11.14 1.00 13.21
N PHE A 212 -12.33 1.10 12.66
CA PHE A 212 -12.76 0.35 11.48
C PHE A 212 -12.78 1.27 10.27
N SER A 213 -12.26 0.79 9.16
CA SER A 213 -12.33 1.46 7.86
C SER A 213 -12.75 0.45 6.79
N ALA A 214 -13.77 0.82 6.02
CA ALA A 214 -14.17 0.14 4.80
C ALA A 214 -13.98 1.10 3.64
N LYS A 215 -13.36 0.64 2.56
CA LYS A 215 -13.16 1.39 1.33
C LYS A 215 -13.39 0.47 0.14
N SER A 216 -14.35 0.82 -0.72
CA SER A 216 -14.58 0.21 -2.02
C SER A 216 -14.32 1.24 -3.10
N VAL A 217 -13.52 0.90 -4.10
CA VAL A 217 -13.17 1.79 -5.20
C VAL A 217 -13.44 1.09 -6.52
N ILE A 218 -14.36 1.66 -7.30
CA ILE A 218 -14.52 1.34 -8.70
C ILE A 218 -13.63 2.31 -9.48
N ARG A 219 -12.71 1.76 -10.25
CA ARG A 219 -11.78 2.50 -11.08
C ARG A 219 -12.19 2.39 -12.54
N TYR A 220 -12.30 3.54 -13.23
CA TYR A 220 -12.45 3.65 -14.67
C TYR A 220 -11.23 4.36 -15.22
N TYR A 221 -10.49 3.70 -16.10
CA TYR A 221 -9.30 4.26 -16.74
C TYR A 221 -9.42 4.14 -18.25
N LEU A 222 -9.19 5.25 -18.95
CA LEU A 222 -9.11 5.31 -20.40
C LEU A 222 -7.94 6.20 -20.82
N ASN A 223 -7.31 5.88 -21.95
CA ASN A 223 -6.28 6.75 -22.54
C ASN A 223 -6.38 6.85 -24.05
N SER A 224 -5.66 7.83 -24.61
CA SER A 224 -5.61 8.11 -26.04
C SER A 224 -4.93 7.01 -26.87
N GLU A 225 -4.18 6.09 -26.25
CA GLU A 225 -3.57 4.91 -26.89
C GLU A 225 -4.58 3.75 -27.02
N GLY A 226 -5.79 3.91 -26.46
CA GLY A 226 -6.91 2.95 -26.58
C GLY A 226 -7.00 1.94 -25.44
N SER A 227 -6.30 2.13 -24.34
CA SER A 227 -6.53 1.34 -23.14
C SER A 227 -7.86 1.72 -22.48
N LYS A 228 -8.56 0.70 -21.96
CA LYS A 228 -9.87 0.82 -21.32
C LYS A 228 -9.97 -0.20 -20.19
N ILE A 229 -9.93 0.27 -18.95
CA ILE A 229 -9.89 -0.61 -17.77
C ILE A 229 -10.97 -0.20 -16.79
N VAL A 230 -11.78 -1.17 -16.40
CA VAL A 230 -12.72 -1.03 -15.28
C VAL A 230 -12.44 -2.17 -14.31
N ASN A 231 -12.17 -1.83 -13.07
CA ASN A 231 -12.00 -2.82 -12.01
C ASN A 231 -12.44 -2.25 -10.67
N GLN A 232 -12.69 -3.14 -9.72
CA GLN A 232 -13.08 -2.79 -8.37
C GLN A 232 -12.08 -3.34 -7.37
N LYS A 233 -11.75 -2.54 -6.37
CA LYS A 233 -10.89 -2.95 -5.26
C LYS A 233 -11.51 -2.56 -3.94
N ASP A 234 -11.58 -3.52 -3.05
CA ASP A 234 -12.10 -3.38 -1.71
C ASP A 234 -10.99 -3.58 -0.69
N ILE A 235 -10.98 -2.76 0.33
CA ILE A 235 -10.07 -2.88 1.45
C ILE A 235 -10.83 -2.54 2.72
N PHE A 236 -10.85 -3.49 3.63
CA PHE A 236 -11.38 -3.33 4.98
C PHE A 236 -10.23 -3.44 5.97
N SER A 237 -10.29 -2.69 7.04
CA SER A 237 -9.33 -2.80 8.13
C SER A 237 -9.97 -2.58 9.49
N ILE A 238 -9.46 -3.30 10.48
CA ILE A 238 -9.74 -3.07 11.89
C ILE A 238 -8.41 -2.86 12.59
N ALA A 239 -8.22 -1.68 13.19
CA ALA A 239 -7.06 -1.37 13.99
C ALA A 239 -7.45 -1.29 15.47
N LEU A 240 -6.85 -2.15 16.27
CA LEU A 240 -6.93 -2.15 17.71
C LEU A 240 -5.70 -1.42 18.24
N SER A 241 -5.87 -0.38 19.06
CA SER A 241 -4.73 0.35 19.60
C SER A 241 -4.90 0.64 21.08
N ALA A 242 -3.78 0.60 21.81
CA ALA A 242 -3.73 0.83 23.25
C ALA A 242 -2.56 1.73 23.64
N ARG A 243 -2.76 2.51 24.69
CA ARG A 243 -1.73 3.34 25.31
C ARG A 243 -1.74 3.16 26.81
N THR A 244 -0.54 3.05 27.36
CA THR A 244 -0.32 3.04 28.82
C THR A 244 0.94 3.82 29.15
N LYS A 245 1.30 3.87 30.44
CA LYS A 245 2.55 4.45 30.91
C LYS A 245 3.27 3.45 31.79
N SER A 246 4.57 3.36 31.62
CA SER A 246 5.44 2.65 32.55
C SER A 246 5.57 3.38 33.87
N LYS A 247 6.09 2.70 34.90
CA LYS A 247 6.32 3.29 36.24
C LYS A 247 7.22 4.53 36.21
N ASP A 248 8.18 4.56 35.28
CA ASP A 248 9.10 5.70 35.09
C ASP A 248 8.51 6.84 34.23
N GLY A 249 7.23 6.74 33.84
CA GLY A 249 6.50 7.78 33.13
C GLY A 249 6.65 7.78 31.59
N MET A 250 7.30 6.75 30.99
CA MET A 250 7.39 6.59 29.54
C MET A 250 6.02 6.26 28.96
N ASN A 251 5.63 6.96 27.89
CA ASN A 251 4.43 6.64 27.13
C ASN A 251 4.67 5.37 26.27
N LEU A 252 3.81 4.39 26.44
CA LEU A 252 3.84 3.14 25.71
C LEU A 252 2.63 3.08 24.76
N PHE A 253 2.86 2.59 23.55
CA PHE A 253 1.85 2.44 22.52
C PHE A 253 2.09 1.14 21.76
N ASP A 254 1.03 0.42 21.52
CA ASP A 254 1.02 -0.69 20.58
C ASP A 254 -0.31 -0.76 19.83
N GLN A 255 -0.29 -1.43 18.68
CA GLN A 255 -1.46 -1.62 17.82
C GLN A 255 -1.40 -2.99 17.13
N ASP A 256 -2.58 -3.49 16.82
CA ASP A 256 -2.79 -4.68 16.01
C ASP A 256 -3.77 -4.35 14.88
N ILE A 257 -3.38 -4.55 13.63
CA ILE A 257 -4.15 -4.16 12.45
C ILE A 257 -4.43 -5.39 11.60
N MET A 258 -5.71 -5.62 11.31
CA MET A 258 -6.18 -6.65 10.39
C MET A 258 -6.66 -6.02 9.11
N TYR A 259 -6.28 -6.62 7.96
CA TYR A 259 -6.76 -6.24 6.63
C TYR A 259 -7.50 -7.43 6.00
N PHE A 260 -8.58 -7.15 5.27
CA PHE A 260 -9.32 -8.12 4.47
C PHE A 260 -9.96 -7.43 3.27
N GLN A 261 -10.27 -8.17 2.22
CA GLN A 261 -10.79 -7.61 0.96
C GLN A 261 -12.24 -8.02 0.70
N ASP A 262 -12.72 -9.07 1.35
CA ASP A 262 -14.11 -9.50 1.28
C ASP A 262 -14.83 -9.13 2.59
N PRO A 263 -15.99 -8.44 2.54
CA PRO A 263 -16.77 -8.13 3.75
C PRO A 263 -17.28 -9.38 4.49
N GLU A 264 -17.35 -10.53 3.82
CA GLU A 264 -17.72 -11.80 4.47
C GLU A 264 -16.57 -12.36 5.34
N ASN A 265 -15.33 -11.92 5.10
CA ASN A 265 -14.16 -12.24 5.93
C ASN A 265 -14.04 -11.33 7.17
N PHE A 266 -15.11 -10.61 7.52
CA PHE A 266 -15.13 -9.77 8.72
C PHE A 266 -14.85 -10.64 9.97
N PRO A 267 -13.86 -10.28 10.80
CA PRO A 267 -13.48 -11.07 11.97
C PRO A 267 -14.66 -11.28 12.94
N SER A 268 -14.74 -12.46 13.54
CA SER A 268 -15.76 -12.74 14.55
C SER A 268 -15.56 -11.89 15.81
N GLU A 269 -16.64 -11.66 16.56
CA GLU A 269 -16.57 -10.91 17.84
C GLU A 269 -15.60 -11.60 18.81
N GLU A 270 -15.56 -12.94 18.83
CA GLU A 270 -14.63 -13.69 19.69
C GLU A 270 -13.17 -13.47 19.28
N MET A 271 -12.85 -13.59 17.99
CA MET A 271 -11.51 -13.30 17.47
C MET A 271 -11.06 -11.87 17.84
N LEU A 272 -11.93 -10.88 17.66
CA LEU A 272 -11.64 -9.49 18.03
C LEU A 272 -11.41 -9.32 19.53
N ARG A 273 -12.19 -10.03 20.36
CA ARG A 273 -12.01 -10.06 21.81
C ARG A 273 -10.64 -10.63 22.21
N GLU A 274 -10.30 -11.80 21.68
CA GLU A 274 -9.01 -12.45 21.94
C GLU A 274 -7.83 -11.54 21.55
N ARG A 275 -7.91 -10.87 20.39
CA ARG A 275 -6.87 -9.94 19.95
C ARG A 275 -6.73 -8.71 20.86
N VAL A 276 -7.84 -8.15 21.36
CA VAL A 276 -7.79 -7.06 22.35
C VAL A 276 -7.13 -7.54 23.65
N LEU A 277 -7.48 -8.74 24.12
CA LEU A 277 -6.86 -9.33 25.33
C LEU A 277 -5.36 -9.57 25.14
N ALA A 278 -4.96 -10.14 24.02
CA ALA A 278 -3.55 -10.33 23.68
C ALA A 278 -2.78 -9.00 23.62
N LEU A 279 -3.34 -7.98 22.93
CA LEU A 279 -2.75 -6.65 22.88
C LEU A 279 -2.59 -6.02 24.27
N THR A 280 -3.62 -6.13 25.12
CA THR A 280 -3.54 -5.58 26.47
C THR A 280 -2.55 -6.32 27.37
N GLN A 281 -2.44 -7.65 27.23
CA GLN A 281 -1.45 -8.45 27.93
C GLN A 281 -0.03 -8.06 27.54
N SER A 282 0.25 -7.99 26.24
CA SER A 282 1.55 -7.54 25.72
C SER A 282 1.93 -6.14 26.20
N MET A 283 0.97 -5.23 26.26
CA MET A 283 1.18 -3.88 26.81
C MET A 283 1.57 -3.89 28.28
N MET A 284 1.01 -4.83 29.07
CA MET A 284 1.38 -4.97 30.50
C MET A 284 2.81 -5.53 30.65
N GLU A 285 3.21 -6.47 29.82
CA GLU A 285 4.57 -6.99 29.79
C GLU A 285 5.60 -5.89 29.47
N ILE A 286 5.36 -5.09 28.42
CA ILE A 286 6.21 -3.95 28.07
C ILE A 286 6.23 -2.91 29.19
N ARG A 287 5.13 -2.68 29.86
CA ARG A 287 5.02 -1.70 30.96
C ARG A 287 5.93 -2.04 32.13
N GLU A 288 6.07 -3.32 32.45
CA GLU A 288 6.91 -3.80 33.55
C GLU A 288 8.38 -4.04 33.13
N SER A 289 8.69 -4.07 31.82
CA SER A 289 10.04 -4.34 31.33
C SER A 289 11.02 -3.18 31.60
N GLU A 290 12.31 -3.48 31.60
CA GLU A 290 13.38 -2.51 31.76
C GLU A 290 13.62 -1.68 30.50
N VAL A 291 14.23 -0.51 30.68
CA VAL A 291 14.59 0.38 29.57
C VAL A 291 15.88 -0.12 28.91
N MET A 292 15.85 -0.22 27.57
CA MET A 292 17.02 -0.60 26.80
C MET A 292 18.12 0.47 26.87
N GLU A 293 19.35 0.05 27.14
CA GLU A 293 20.53 0.88 26.97
C GLU A 293 20.99 0.87 25.50
N PRO A 294 21.77 1.86 25.05
CA PRO A 294 22.35 1.84 23.71
C PRO A 294 23.05 0.52 23.41
N TYR A 295 22.84 0.00 22.22
CA TYR A 295 23.33 -1.31 21.84
C TYR A 295 23.89 -1.31 20.41
N VAL A 296 25.05 -1.91 20.26
CA VAL A 296 25.63 -2.27 18.96
C VAL A 296 26.05 -3.73 19.03
N GLY A 297 25.50 -4.56 18.17
CA GLY A 297 25.79 -6.00 18.15
C GLY A 297 24.76 -6.80 17.36
N PRO A 298 24.82 -8.15 17.44
CA PRO A 298 23.98 -9.01 16.61
C PRO A 298 22.52 -9.02 17.03
N ALA A 299 21.64 -9.15 16.04
CA ALA A 299 20.20 -9.21 16.28
C ALA A 299 19.48 -10.11 15.26
N ILE A 300 18.41 -10.76 15.73
CA ILE A 300 17.37 -11.33 14.88
C ILE A 300 16.24 -10.31 14.75
N LEU A 301 15.88 -9.99 13.52
CA LEU A 301 14.62 -9.31 13.21
C LEU A 301 13.60 -10.37 12.81
N ALA A 302 12.50 -10.47 13.55
CA ALA A 302 11.37 -11.31 13.18
C ALA A 302 10.70 -10.79 11.88
N PRO A 303 9.83 -11.56 11.21
CA PRO A 303 9.31 -11.22 9.87
C PRO A 303 8.70 -9.82 9.76
N ASP A 304 7.96 -9.35 10.77
CA ASP A 304 7.40 -7.99 10.83
C ASP A 304 8.52 -6.92 10.77
N ALA A 305 9.52 -7.05 11.62
CA ALA A 305 10.64 -6.12 11.67
C ALA A 305 11.55 -6.20 10.43
N ALA A 306 11.78 -7.41 9.91
CA ALA A 306 12.54 -7.65 8.68
C ALA A 306 11.82 -7.05 7.46
N GLY A 307 10.48 -7.19 7.39
CA GLY A 307 9.66 -6.61 6.33
C GLY A 307 9.81 -5.10 6.24
N VAL A 308 9.78 -4.41 7.37
CA VAL A 308 10.01 -2.96 7.43
C VAL A 308 11.43 -2.62 6.96
N LEU A 309 12.45 -3.37 7.41
CA LEU A 309 13.83 -3.13 6.98
C LEU A 309 14.00 -3.24 5.46
N PHE A 310 13.51 -4.31 4.82
CA PHE A 310 13.62 -4.49 3.37
C PHE A 310 12.80 -3.46 2.59
N HIS A 311 11.62 -3.10 3.09
CA HIS A 311 10.78 -2.08 2.48
C HIS A 311 11.50 -0.73 2.40
N GLU A 312 12.08 -0.29 3.51
CA GLU A 312 12.72 1.02 3.63
C GLU A 312 14.14 1.04 3.04
N ALA A 313 14.90 -0.03 3.23
CA ALA A 313 16.27 -0.07 2.77
C ALA A 313 16.41 -0.34 1.26
N ILE A 314 15.57 -1.21 0.72
CA ILE A 314 15.65 -1.65 -0.68
C ILE A 314 14.46 -1.16 -1.49
N GLY A 315 13.25 -1.43 -1.04
CA GLY A 315 12.03 -1.18 -1.81
C GLY A 315 11.95 0.23 -2.37
N HIS A 316 11.98 1.25 -1.52
CA HIS A 316 11.95 2.65 -1.97
C HIS A 316 13.12 3.06 -2.85
N ARG A 317 14.31 2.48 -2.65
CA ARG A 317 15.49 2.81 -3.46
C ARG A 317 15.48 2.15 -4.83
N LEU A 318 14.61 1.17 -5.05
CA LEU A 318 14.41 0.52 -6.35
C LEU A 318 13.18 1.05 -7.12
N GLU A 319 12.51 2.09 -6.62
CA GLU A 319 11.52 2.87 -7.36
C GLU A 319 12.23 3.71 -8.42
N GLY A 320 11.93 3.46 -9.70
CA GLY A 320 12.75 3.92 -10.83
C GLY A 320 12.93 5.43 -10.92
N GLU A 321 11.87 6.22 -10.74
CA GLU A 321 11.94 7.69 -10.83
C GLU A 321 12.95 8.30 -9.86
N ARG A 322 13.21 7.65 -8.72
CA ARG A 322 14.24 8.11 -7.77
C ARG A 322 15.64 8.08 -8.36
N GLN A 323 15.89 7.20 -9.34
CA GLN A 323 17.18 7.15 -10.06
C GLN A 323 17.32 8.29 -11.06
N ARG A 324 16.22 8.94 -11.45
CA ARG A 324 16.17 10.07 -12.37
C ARG A 324 16.25 11.43 -11.66
N SER A 325 15.54 11.57 -10.55
CA SER A 325 15.43 12.83 -9.80
C SER A 325 16.79 13.31 -9.27
N GLU A 326 17.09 14.60 -9.46
CA GLU A 326 18.30 15.21 -8.92
C GLU A 326 18.25 15.47 -7.41
N GLN A 327 17.07 15.42 -6.83
CA GLN A 327 16.85 15.60 -5.39
C GLN A 327 17.06 14.31 -4.60
N GLU A 328 17.06 13.17 -5.28
CA GLU A 328 17.21 11.85 -4.71
C GLU A 328 18.68 11.39 -4.62
N GLY A 329 18.97 10.47 -3.71
CA GLY A 329 20.31 9.96 -3.46
C GLY A 329 20.88 9.07 -4.56
N LYS A 330 20.07 8.60 -5.51
CA LYS A 330 20.46 7.75 -6.67
C LYS A 330 21.32 6.55 -6.28
N THR A 331 21.06 5.95 -5.12
CA THR A 331 21.93 4.99 -4.44
C THR A 331 22.32 3.78 -5.32
N PHE A 332 21.40 3.33 -6.18
CA PHE A 332 21.58 2.14 -7.01
C PHE A 332 21.62 2.42 -8.51
N ARG A 333 21.70 3.69 -8.93
CA ARG A 333 21.59 4.09 -10.33
C ARG A 333 22.55 3.33 -11.26
N ASP A 334 23.79 3.21 -10.87
CA ASP A 334 24.84 2.59 -11.67
C ASP A 334 25.28 1.22 -11.11
N LYS A 335 24.40 0.54 -10.34
CA LYS A 335 24.67 -0.72 -9.65
C LYS A 335 24.05 -1.96 -10.33
N ILE A 336 23.48 -1.81 -11.51
CA ILE A 336 22.94 -2.95 -12.28
C ILE A 336 24.05 -3.98 -12.54
N ASN A 337 23.74 -5.24 -12.23
CA ASN A 337 24.65 -6.39 -12.24
C ASN A 337 25.77 -6.35 -11.19
N GLU A 338 25.70 -5.43 -10.22
CA GLU A 338 26.57 -5.46 -9.06
C GLU A 338 25.87 -6.10 -7.85
N SER A 339 26.67 -6.66 -6.95
CA SER A 339 26.17 -7.19 -5.67
C SER A 339 25.79 -6.03 -4.74
N ILE A 340 24.57 -6.05 -4.24
CA ILE A 340 24.02 -5.08 -3.28
C ILE A 340 23.49 -5.73 -2.00
N LEU A 341 23.40 -7.05 -1.98
CA LEU A 341 22.94 -7.89 -0.86
C LEU A 341 23.82 -9.15 -0.77
N PRO A 342 23.74 -9.91 0.34
CA PRO A 342 24.31 -11.25 0.41
C PRO A 342 23.81 -12.15 -0.75
N ASP A 343 24.67 -13.00 -1.25
CA ASP A 343 24.45 -13.86 -2.42
C ASP A 343 23.32 -14.89 -2.29
N PHE A 344 22.89 -15.17 -1.07
CA PHE A 344 21.74 -16.06 -0.79
C PHE A 344 20.40 -15.34 -0.73
N ILE A 345 20.32 -14.01 -0.97
CA ILE A 345 19.08 -13.25 -0.92
C ILE A 345 18.64 -12.83 -2.32
N SER A 346 17.38 -13.14 -2.64
CA SER A 346 16.70 -12.68 -3.85
C SER A 346 15.45 -11.90 -3.48
N ILE A 347 15.16 -10.82 -4.22
CA ILE A 347 14.00 -9.96 -4.00
C ILE A 347 13.26 -9.77 -5.30
N TYR A 348 11.95 -9.95 -5.27
CA TYR A 348 11.07 -9.61 -6.39
C TYR A 348 9.80 -8.93 -5.91
N ASP A 349 9.20 -8.15 -6.79
CA ASP A 349 7.87 -7.57 -6.59
C ASP A 349 6.89 -8.20 -7.57
N ASP A 350 5.73 -8.67 -7.09
CA ASP A 350 4.76 -9.39 -7.90
C ASP A 350 3.32 -8.91 -7.65
N PRO A 351 2.85 -7.91 -8.40
CA PRO A 351 1.48 -7.41 -8.27
C PRO A 351 0.42 -8.42 -8.70
N SER A 352 0.78 -9.45 -9.47
CA SER A 352 -0.17 -10.46 -9.95
C SER A 352 -0.59 -11.46 -8.87
N LYS A 353 0.21 -11.58 -7.80
CA LYS A 353 -0.02 -12.53 -6.72
C LYS A 353 -1.12 -12.02 -5.79
N LYS A 354 -2.20 -12.81 -5.64
CA LYS A 354 -3.38 -12.43 -4.82
C LYS A 354 -3.24 -12.81 -3.36
N GLU A 355 -2.54 -13.89 -3.08
CA GLU A 355 -2.39 -14.46 -1.74
C GLU A 355 -1.02 -15.09 -1.54
N TYR A 356 -0.62 -15.24 -0.28
CA TYR A 356 0.55 -15.98 0.13
C TYR A 356 0.22 -16.73 1.44
N ASN A 357 0.36 -18.06 1.44
CA ASN A 357 0.00 -18.92 2.59
C ASN A 357 -1.41 -18.63 3.13
N ASN A 358 -2.41 -18.54 2.26
CA ASN A 358 -3.82 -18.22 2.57
C ASN A 358 -4.05 -16.83 3.18
N VAL A 359 -3.09 -15.92 3.08
CA VAL A 359 -3.25 -14.52 3.46
C VAL A 359 -3.41 -13.67 2.21
N GLU A 360 -4.51 -12.92 2.11
CA GLU A 360 -4.76 -11.99 1.00
C GLU A 360 -3.71 -10.88 0.98
N LEU A 361 -3.20 -10.56 -0.22
CA LEU A 361 -2.18 -9.53 -0.42
C LEU A 361 -2.81 -8.20 -0.80
N SER A 362 -2.63 -7.19 0.03
CA SER A 362 -3.14 -5.83 -0.21
C SER A 362 -2.49 -5.16 -1.43
N GLY A 363 -1.26 -5.53 -1.75
CA GLY A 363 -0.52 -4.99 -2.89
C GLY A 363 -0.98 -5.52 -4.25
N HIS A 364 -1.83 -6.56 -4.30
CA HIS A 364 -2.30 -7.15 -5.56
C HIS A 364 -3.05 -6.16 -6.44
N TYR A 365 -2.72 -6.16 -7.74
CA TYR A 365 -3.50 -5.56 -8.83
C TYR A 365 -3.16 -6.24 -10.16
N ARG A 366 -4.07 -6.14 -11.14
CA ARG A 366 -3.85 -6.64 -12.50
C ARG A 366 -3.24 -5.59 -13.41
N TYR A 367 -3.69 -4.35 -13.27
CA TYR A 367 -3.23 -3.18 -14.01
C TYR A 367 -2.93 -2.04 -13.05
N ASP A 368 -1.82 -1.36 -13.27
CA ASP A 368 -1.41 -0.19 -12.50
C ASP A 368 -2.26 1.06 -12.80
N GLU A 369 -1.97 2.19 -12.20
CA GLU A 369 -2.73 3.42 -12.39
C GLU A 369 -2.48 4.10 -13.75
N GLU A 370 -1.49 3.64 -14.51
CA GLU A 370 -1.22 4.06 -15.89
C GLU A 370 -1.83 3.10 -16.94
N GLY A 371 -2.62 2.11 -16.48
CA GLY A 371 -3.28 1.15 -17.35
C GLY A 371 -2.35 0.06 -17.90
N GLN A 372 -1.16 -0.10 -17.34
CA GLN A 372 -0.21 -1.11 -17.75
C GLN A 372 -0.36 -2.38 -16.91
N LYS A 373 -0.17 -3.54 -17.54
CA LYS A 373 -0.26 -4.82 -16.84
C LYS A 373 0.85 -4.96 -15.81
N GLY A 374 0.49 -5.21 -14.57
CA GLY A 374 1.43 -5.51 -13.51
C GLY A 374 2.22 -6.78 -13.79
N GLN A 375 3.53 -6.73 -13.72
CA GLN A 375 4.45 -7.83 -14.03
C GLN A 375 5.22 -8.22 -12.77
N LYS A 376 5.55 -9.51 -12.64
CA LYS A 376 6.55 -9.93 -11.66
C LYS A 376 7.91 -9.40 -12.11
N VAL A 377 8.56 -8.63 -11.25
CA VAL A 377 9.89 -8.05 -11.49
C VAL A 377 10.89 -8.66 -10.52
N VAL A 378 11.93 -9.31 -11.04
CA VAL A 378 13.07 -9.73 -10.23
C VAL A 378 13.97 -8.51 -10.05
N LEU A 379 13.97 -7.96 -8.84
CA LEU A 379 14.74 -6.77 -8.47
C LEU A 379 16.19 -7.14 -8.13
N VAL A 380 16.35 -8.16 -7.29
CA VAL A 380 17.64 -8.69 -6.88
C VAL A 380 17.62 -10.21 -7.03
N GLU A 381 18.64 -10.77 -7.65
CA GLU A 381 18.82 -12.20 -7.81
C GLU A 381 20.18 -12.61 -7.25
N ASN A 382 20.17 -13.48 -6.25
CA ASN A 382 21.37 -13.96 -5.57
C ASN A 382 22.32 -12.80 -5.17
N GLY A 383 21.74 -11.79 -4.52
CA GLY A 383 22.44 -10.59 -4.07
C GLY A 383 22.70 -9.54 -5.14
N VAL A 384 22.54 -9.87 -6.44
CA VAL A 384 22.89 -9.00 -7.57
C VAL A 384 21.67 -8.20 -8.04
N LEU A 385 21.82 -6.87 -8.15
CA LEU A 385 20.77 -5.98 -8.67
C LEU A 385 20.49 -6.26 -10.14
N LYS A 386 19.23 -6.54 -10.50
CA LYS A 386 18.80 -6.87 -11.86
C LYS A 386 17.89 -5.83 -12.49
N ASN A 387 17.03 -5.20 -11.69
CA ASN A 387 15.98 -4.33 -12.23
C ASN A 387 15.51 -3.28 -11.22
N PHE A 388 14.67 -2.38 -11.69
CA PHE A 388 13.92 -1.40 -10.92
C PHE A 388 12.42 -1.60 -11.11
N LEU A 389 11.60 -1.10 -10.20
CA LEU A 389 10.17 -0.89 -10.40
C LEU A 389 10.00 0.31 -11.34
N LEU A 390 9.20 0.17 -12.38
CA LEU A 390 9.11 1.16 -13.45
C LEU A 390 7.64 1.53 -13.73
N SER A 391 7.39 2.82 -13.73
CA SER A 391 6.22 3.45 -14.33
C SER A 391 6.46 3.72 -15.82
N ARG A 392 5.60 4.50 -16.44
CA ARG A 392 5.81 4.97 -17.82
C ARG A 392 6.86 6.09 -17.94
N THR A 393 7.43 6.53 -16.83
CA THR A 393 8.58 7.43 -16.82
C THR A 393 9.88 6.61 -16.97
N PRO A 394 10.56 6.65 -18.11
CA PRO A 394 11.79 5.90 -18.34
C PRO A 394 12.94 6.34 -17.45
N ILE A 395 13.84 5.42 -17.16
CA ILE A 395 15.13 5.72 -16.54
C ILE A 395 16.28 5.20 -17.41
N LYS A 396 17.50 5.59 -17.12
CA LYS A 396 18.68 5.17 -17.87
C LYS A 396 18.74 3.64 -18.01
N ASN A 397 18.86 3.15 -19.23
CA ASN A 397 18.88 1.73 -19.62
C ASN A 397 17.54 0.98 -19.43
N PHE A 398 16.47 1.64 -18.96
CA PHE A 398 15.16 1.02 -18.79
C PHE A 398 14.08 1.90 -19.43
N PRO A 399 13.87 1.74 -20.76
CA PRO A 399 12.98 2.63 -21.52
C PRO A 399 11.50 2.25 -21.42
N LYS A 400 11.14 1.12 -20.80
CA LYS A 400 9.77 0.60 -20.75
C LYS A 400 9.30 0.40 -19.32
N THR A 401 8.01 0.64 -19.11
CA THR A 401 7.32 0.30 -17.86
C THR A 401 7.28 -1.22 -17.62
N ASN A 402 7.22 -1.63 -16.36
CA ASN A 402 6.90 -2.99 -15.96
C ASN A 402 5.60 -3.06 -15.10
N GLY A 403 4.75 -2.04 -15.25
CA GLY A 403 3.43 -2.01 -14.65
C GLY A 403 3.45 -1.73 -13.14
N HIS A 404 4.33 -0.83 -12.71
CA HIS A 404 4.41 -0.39 -11.31
C HIS A 404 4.13 1.11 -11.15
N GLY A 405 3.51 1.76 -12.14
CA GLY A 405 3.04 3.13 -12.05
C GLY A 405 1.83 3.24 -11.12
N ARG A 406 2.04 3.67 -9.87
CA ARG A 406 1.01 3.65 -8.82
C ARG A 406 0.76 5.01 -8.21
N SER A 407 -0.52 5.27 -7.87
CA SER A 407 -0.99 6.50 -7.25
C SER A 407 -2.24 6.25 -6.41
N ASP A 408 -2.47 7.09 -5.42
CA ASP A 408 -3.76 7.11 -4.72
C ASP A 408 -4.88 7.78 -5.56
N GLY A 409 -4.55 8.31 -6.74
CA GLY A 409 -5.45 9.01 -7.65
C GLY A 409 -5.59 10.50 -7.35
N LEU A 410 -4.75 11.04 -6.47
CA LEU A 410 -4.67 12.46 -6.14
C LEU A 410 -3.45 13.13 -6.77
N LYS A 411 -2.49 12.34 -7.22
CA LYS A 411 -1.18 12.76 -7.71
C LYS A 411 -0.77 11.90 -8.91
N ASP A 412 0.23 12.36 -9.63
CA ASP A 412 0.79 11.64 -10.76
C ASP A 412 1.26 10.24 -10.33
N PRO A 413 0.99 9.20 -11.13
CA PRO A 413 1.56 7.88 -10.91
C PRO A 413 3.08 7.93 -10.94
N MET A 414 3.71 7.13 -10.07
CA MET A 414 5.15 6.87 -10.09
C MET A 414 5.42 5.42 -9.75
N ALA A 415 6.63 4.95 -10.01
CA ALA A 415 7.01 3.59 -9.65
C ALA A 415 6.94 3.37 -8.14
N ARG A 416 6.16 2.36 -7.72
CA ARG A 416 5.95 2.00 -6.31
C ARG A 416 5.88 0.48 -6.15
N MET A 417 6.29 0.03 -4.97
CA MET A 417 6.13 -1.38 -4.56
C MET A 417 4.67 -1.84 -4.60
N SER A 418 4.49 -3.14 -4.80
CA SER A 418 3.21 -3.86 -4.69
C SER A 418 3.29 -4.97 -3.63
N ASN A 419 3.66 -6.17 -4.04
CA ASN A 419 3.93 -7.29 -3.16
C ASN A 419 5.43 -7.58 -3.18
N LEU A 420 6.18 -6.95 -2.28
CA LEU A 420 7.62 -7.15 -2.15
C LEU A 420 7.89 -8.47 -1.44
N ILE A 421 8.59 -9.38 -2.12
CA ILE A 421 8.84 -10.74 -1.63
C ILE A 421 10.35 -10.96 -1.54
N VAL A 422 10.81 -11.21 -0.34
CA VAL A 422 12.20 -11.55 -0.05
C VAL A 422 12.31 -13.06 0.07
N LYS A 423 13.26 -13.67 -0.64
CA LYS A 423 13.57 -15.09 -0.61
C LYS A 423 15.02 -15.30 -0.27
N SER A 424 15.31 -16.43 0.34
CA SER A 424 16.67 -16.81 0.72
C SER A 424 16.93 -18.26 0.38
N ASP A 425 18.18 -18.56 0.01
CA ASP A 425 18.67 -19.93 -0.18
C ASP A 425 19.43 -20.46 1.07
N LYS A 426 19.50 -19.63 2.13
CA LYS A 426 20.15 -19.97 3.40
C LYS A 426 19.16 -19.85 4.55
N GLU A 427 18.16 -20.72 4.52
CA GLU A 427 17.08 -20.76 5.52
C GLU A 427 17.38 -21.80 6.59
N VAL A 428 17.17 -21.44 7.85
CA VAL A 428 17.36 -22.30 9.02
C VAL A 428 16.16 -22.23 9.95
N SER A 429 16.07 -23.12 10.96
CA SER A 429 15.01 -23.04 11.97
C SER A 429 15.17 -21.82 12.88
N LEU A 430 14.10 -21.42 13.57
CA LEU A 430 14.18 -20.33 14.54
C LEU A 430 15.11 -20.65 15.70
N GLU A 431 15.17 -21.91 16.13
CA GLU A 431 16.07 -22.41 17.16
C GLU A 431 17.53 -22.31 16.69
N GLU A 432 17.78 -22.64 15.43
CA GLU A 432 19.11 -22.51 14.84
C GLU A 432 19.51 -21.05 14.66
N LEU A 433 18.59 -20.18 14.21
CA LEU A 433 18.83 -18.72 14.19
C LEU A 433 19.18 -18.18 15.57
N GLN A 434 18.50 -18.62 16.62
CA GLN A 434 18.80 -18.22 18.00
C GLN A 434 20.17 -18.73 18.44
N THR A 435 20.51 -19.94 18.09
CA THR A 435 21.86 -20.51 18.36
C THR A 435 22.95 -19.70 17.67
N MET A 436 22.75 -19.38 16.39
CA MET A 436 23.66 -18.53 15.61
C MET A 436 23.76 -17.11 16.20
N LEU A 437 22.67 -16.55 16.69
CA LEU A 437 22.67 -15.25 17.40
C LEU A 437 23.56 -15.28 18.65
N ILE A 438 23.43 -16.33 19.47
CA ILE A 438 24.22 -16.53 20.67
C ILE A 438 25.71 -16.69 20.31
N GLU A 439 26.03 -17.47 19.30
CA GLU A 439 27.41 -17.63 18.82
C GLU A 439 28.00 -16.32 18.32
N GLU A 440 27.23 -15.55 17.55
CA GLU A 440 27.68 -14.26 17.02
C GLU A 440 27.89 -13.24 18.15
N ALA A 441 27.00 -13.22 19.17
CA ALA A 441 27.16 -12.40 20.36
C ALA A 441 28.43 -12.79 21.15
N ARG A 442 28.69 -14.10 21.28
CA ARG A 442 29.90 -14.62 21.95
C ARG A 442 31.19 -14.21 21.20
N LYS A 443 31.20 -14.31 19.88
CA LYS A 443 32.34 -13.85 19.04
C LYS A 443 32.65 -12.37 19.22
N GLN A 444 31.61 -11.57 19.47
CA GLN A 444 31.74 -10.12 19.70
C GLN A 444 31.93 -9.75 21.17
N ASN A 445 32.15 -10.72 22.06
CA ASN A 445 32.27 -10.53 23.53
C ASN A 445 31.08 -9.77 24.12
N LYS A 446 29.86 -10.03 23.61
CA LYS A 446 28.62 -9.47 24.13
C LYS A 446 27.94 -10.45 25.10
N PRO A 447 27.35 -9.99 26.22
CA PRO A 447 26.63 -10.86 27.14
C PRO A 447 25.28 -11.35 26.57
N TYR A 448 24.77 -10.70 25.52
CA TYR A 448 23.52 -11.06 24.86
C TYR A 448 23.49 -10.58 23.40
N GLY A 449 22.66 -11.21 22.58
CA GLY A 449 22.15 -10.70 21.32
C GLY A 449 20.72 -10.19 21.46
N LEU A 450 20.15 -9.61 20.42
CA LEU A 450 18.77 -9.10 20.45
C LEU A 450 17.84 -9.92 19.56
N LEU A 451 16.58 -10.08 19.98
CA LEU A 451 15.46 -10.52 19.16
C LEU A 451 14.43 -9.40 19.11
N ILE A 452 14.20 -8.84 17.92
CA ILE A 452 13.25 -7.74 17.69
C ILE A 452 12.05 -8.31 16.95
N LYS A 453 10.93 -8.45 17.67
CA LYS A 453 9.73 -9.12 17.12
C LYS A 453 8.83 -8.20 16.33
N LYS A 454 8.76 -6.91 16.69
CA LYS A 454 7.82 -5.98 16.07
C LYS A 454 8.40 -4.57 15.96
N VAL A 455 8.12 -3.91 14.85
CA VAL A 455 8.47 -2.50 14.61
C VAL A 455 7.20 -1.74 14.24
N ILE A 456 6.92 -0.65 14.92
CA ILE A 456 5.81 0.24 14.58
C ILE A 456 6.32 1.38 13.71
N GLY A 457 5.78 1.46 12.48
CA GLY A 457 6.15 2.43 11.48
C GLY A 457 7.54 2.20 10.92
N GLY A 458 7.74 2.60 9.69
CA GLY A 458 9.02 2.72 9.02
C GLY A 458 9.01 4.04 8.28
N GLU A 459 10.11 4.74 8.29
CA GLU A 459 10.31 5.95 7.51
C GLU A 459 11.74 5.97 7.01
N THR A 460 11.93 6.09 5.70
CA THR A 460 13.24 6.34 5.11
C THR A 460 13.23 7.66 4.37
N ASN A 461 14.32 8.39 4.47
CA ASN A 461 14.54 9.58 3.66
C ASN A 461 15.52 9.23 2.55
N THR A 462 15.07 9.30 1.30
CA THR A 462 15.87 8.97 0.10
C THR A 462 16.55 10.21 -0.50
N SER A 463 16.25 11.42 0.00
CA SER A 463 16.82 12.69 -0.48
C SER A 463 18.34 12.76 -0.27
N LYS A 464 19.06 13.32 -1.25
CA LYS A 464 20.50 13.52 -1.19
C LYS A 464 20.95 14.56 -0.15
N TYR A 465 20.06 15.44 0.26
CA TYR A 465 20.35 16.54 1.19
C TYR A 465 20.17 16.20 2.66
N ASN A 466 19.59 15.04 2.95
CA ASN A 466 19.37 14.56 4.31
C ASN A 466 20.18 13.29 4.58
N PHE A 467 20.53 13.08 5.86
CA PHE A 467 21.03 11.79 6.28
C PHE A 467 19.96 10.74 5.98
N GLN A 468 20.30 9.73 5.17
CA GLN A 468 19.41 8.63 4.81
C GLN A 468 19.17 7.72 6.02
N VAL A 469 18.54 8.27 7.06
CA VAL A 469 18.30 7.57 8.32
C VAL A 469 17.02 6.74 8.19
N PHE A 470 17.12 5.50 8.59
CA PHE A 470 15.97 4.66 8.87
C PHE A 470 15.43 4.97 10.27
N LYS A 471 14.15 5.28 10.36
CA LYS A 471 13.44 5.44 11.63
C LYS A 471 12.37 4.38 11.74
N GLY A 472 12.50 3.53 12.71
CA GLY A 472 11.50 2.55 13.10
C GLY A 472 11.53 2.42 14.63
N LYS A 473 10.38 2.22 15.25
CA LYS A 473 10.28 2.04 16.70
C LYS A 473 10.07 0.56 17.03
N PRO A 474 11.13 -0.14 17.45
CA PRO A 474 10.97 -1.48 17.97
C PRO A 474 10.09 -1.44 19.23
N VAL A 475 9.12 -2.33 19.32
CA VAL A 475 8.19 -2.41 20.46
C VAL A 475 8.50 -3.59 21.33
N PHE A 476 8.75 -4.75 20.72
CA PHE A 476 9.07 -5.99 21.42
C PHE A 476 10.53 -6.36 21.15
N ILE A 477 11.41 -5.97 22.06
CA ILE A 477 12.84 -6.22 22.01
C ILE A 477 13.18 -7.17 23.15
N TYR A 478 13.79 -8.32 22.83
CA TYR A 478 14.26 -9.24 23.83
C TYR A 478 15.78 -9.33 23.78
N LYS A 479 16.42 -9.25 24.95
CA LYS A 479 17.79 -9.77 25.13
C LYS A 479 17.73 -11.28 25.11
N VAL A 480 18.62 -11.89 24.35
CA VAL A 480 18.86 -13.35 24.33
C VAL A 480 20.22 -13.56 24.94
N TYR A 481 20.28 -14.02 26.19
CA TYR A 481 21.52 -14.13 26.92
C TYR A 481 22.40 -15.29 26.41
N VAL A 482 23.71 -15.04 26.37
CA VAL A 482 24.69 -15.98 25.82
C VAL A 482 24.87 -17.21 26.72
N ASP A 483 24.69 -17.07 28.05
CA ASP A 483 24.97 -18.11 29.02
C ASP A 483 23.90 -19.20 29.01
N ASP A 484 22.63 -18.83 28.92
CA ASP A 484 21.51 -19.77 29.13
C ASP A 484 20.39 -19.64 28.07
N GLY A 485 20.50 -18.69 27.12
CA GLY A 485 19.50 -18.43 26.08
C GLY A 485 18.20 -17.80 26.60
N ARG A 486 18.11 -17.40 27.86
CA ARG A 486 16.89 -16.79 28.43
C ARG A 486 16.57 -15.49 27.72
N LEU A 487 15.27 -15.22 27.66
CA LEU A 487 14.74 -14.01 27.06
C LEU A 487 14.37 -12.98 28.14
N GLU A 488 14.79 -11.74 27.95
CA GLU A 488 14.40 -10.61 28.79
C GLU A 488 13.82 -9.49 27.93
N LEU A 489 12.55 -9.15 28.16
CA LEU A 489 11.85 -8.11 27.42
C LEU A 489 12.37 -6.72 27.83
N MET A 490 12.67 -5.90 26.83
CA MET A 490 13.15 -4.53 26.98
C MET A 490 12.24 -3.54 26.25
N ARG A 491 12.30 -2.25 26.59
CA ARG A 491 11.55 -1.18 25.94
C ARG A 491 12.40 0.06 25.69
N GLY A 492 11.85 0.97 24.85
CA GLY A 492 12.37 2.33 24.73
C GLY A 492 13.65 2.46 23.92
N ALA A 493 13.77 1.72 22.81
CA ALA A 493 14.84 1.87 21.85
C ALA A 493 14.33 2.38 20.49
N GLU A 494 15.23 2.92 19.72
CA GLU A 494 15.05 3.37 18.33
C GLU A 494 16.20 2.87 17.48
N PHE A 495 15.92 2.52 16.22
CA PHE A 495 16.98 2.21 15.27
C PHE A 495 17.80 3.45 14.94
N VAL A 496 19.11 3.26 14.85
CA VAL A 496 20.09 4.27 14.39
C VAL A 496 20.91 3.68 13.24
N GLY A 497 21.36 4.53 12.35
CA GLY A 497 22.20 4.14 11.23
C GLY A 497 21.48 4.09 9.89
N THR A 498 22.23 3.72 8.85
CA THR A 498 21.69 3.63 7.51
C THR A 498 21.17 2.20 7.25
N PRO A 499 19.96 2.05 6.71
CA PRO A 499 19.39 0.72 6.44
C PRO A 499 20.27 -0.16 5.55
N LEU A 500 20.98 0.45 4.60
CA LEU A 500 21.89 -0.24 3.67
C LEU A 500 23.08 -0.88 4.39
N ALA A 501 23.61 -0.25 5.43
CA ALA A 501 24.70 -0.83 6.22
C ALA A 501 24.26 -2.10 6.95
N SER A 502 23.03 -2.10 7.45
CA SER A 502 22.45 -3.25 8.17
C SER A 502 22.16 -4.43 7.25
N ILE A 503 21.64 -4.19 6.04
CA ILE A 503 21.26 -5.26 5.10
C ILE A 503 22.48 -6.11 4.68
N ASN A 504 23.64 -5.50 4.46
CA ASN A 504 24.86 -6.25 4.12
C ASN A 504 25.41 -7.08 5.29
N LYS A 505 24.86 -6.94 6.48
CA LYS A 505 25.23 -7.69 7.69
C LYS A 505 24.36 -8.92 7.95
N ILE A 506 23.44 -9.25 7.02
CA ILE A 506 22.60 -10.46 7.13
C ILE A 506 23.46 -11.71 6.97
N LYS A 507 23.35 -12.65 7.92
CA LYS A 507 24.12 -13.91 8.00
C LYS A 507 23.32 -15.14 7.63
N ALA A 508 22.03 -15.14 7.97
CA ALA A 508 21.09 -16.24 7.72
C ALA A 508 19.66 -15.72 7.81
N THR A 509 18.72 -16.53 7.35
CA THR A 509 17.28 -16.24 7.41
C THR A 509 16.52 -17.42 8.00
N GLY A 510 15.34 -17.18 8.55
CA GLY A 510 14.39 -18.24 8.91
C GLY A 510 13.57 -18.69 7.70
N TYR A 511 12.81 -19.77 7.87
CA TYR A 511 11.77 -20.20 6.92
C TYR A 511 10.34 -19.84 7.40
N ASP A 512 10.23 -19.01 8.43
CA ASP A 512 9.01 -18.55 9.09
C ASP A 512 8.34 -17.37 8.35
N TYR A 513 8.14 -17.50 7.05
CA TYR A 513 7.59 -16.44 6.20
C TYR A 513 6.24 -15.94 6.69
N GLN A 514 6.11 -14.62 6.82
CA GLN A 514 4.87 -13.94 7.16
C GLN A 514 4.55 -12.82 6.17
N VAL A 515 3.27 -12.50 6.08
CA VAL A 515 2.74 -11.41 5.26
C VAL A 515 2.46 -10.21 6.16
N PHE A 516 3.05 -9.09 5.81
CA PHE A 516 2.70 -7.80 6.38
C PHE A 516 1.95 -6.98 5.33
N ASN A 517 0.65 -6.74 5.55
CA ASN A 517 -0.19 -5.88 4.73
C ASN A 517 -0.20 -4.46 5.29
N GLY A 518 -0.14 -3.45 4.43
CA GLY A 518 -0.14 -2.07 4.86
C GLY A 518 -0.33 -1.07 3.74
N PHE A 519 -0.07 0.19 4.05
CA PHE A 519 -0.04 1.29 3.10
C PHE A 519 1.33 1.94 3.09
N CYS A 520 1.88 2.11 1.90
CA CYS A 520 3.12 2.83 1.69
C CYS A 520 2.82 4.25 1.24
N GLY A 521 3.35 5.24 1.94
CA GLY A 521 3.22 6.67 1.63
C GLY A 521 4.46 7.18 0.92
N ALA A 522 4.31 7.83 -0.23
CA ALA A 522 5.37 8.58 -0.92
C ALA A 522 4.76 9.71 -1.76
N GLU A 523 5.52 10.23 -2.72
CA GLU A 523 5.16 11.40 -3.51
C GLU A 523 3.85 11.21 -4.29
N SER A 524 3.55 10.00 -4.76
CA SER A 524 2.29 9.65 -5.45
C SER A 524 1.12 9.30 -4.51
N GLY A 525 1.25 9.58 -3.20
CA GLY A 525 0.22 9.32 -2.19
C GLY A 525 0.36 7.96 -1.51
N PHE A 526 -0.75 7.48 -0.92
CA PHE A 526 -0.79 6.23 -0.15
C PHE A 526 -1.32 5.08 -1.01
N VAL A 527 -0.48 4.08 -1.25
CA VAL A 527 -0.85 2.88 -2.00
C VAL A 527 -0.79 1.63 -1.12
N PRO A 528 -1.74 0.68 -1.28
CA PRO A 528 -1.69 -0.57 -0.53
C PRO A 528 -0.53 -1.44 -1.01
N VAL A 529 0.18 -2.04 -0.07
CA VAL A 529 1.35 -2.90 -0.30
C VAL A 529 1.31 -4.13 0.59
N SER A 530 2.09 -5.14 0.21
CA SER A 530 2.37 -6.30 1.06
C SER A 530 3.86 -6.57 1.06
N ASN A 531 4.43 -6.90 2.22
CA ASN A 531 5.79 -7.40 2.34
C ASN A 531 5.74 -8.85 2.81
N ILE A 532 6.47 -9.71 2.15
CA ILE A 532 6.59 -11.13 2.48
C ILE A 532 8.05 -11.41 2.80
N THR A 533 8.34 -11.69 4.06
CA THR A 533 9.69 -11.95 4.56
C THR A 533 9.67 -13.00 5.65
N SER A 534 10.83 -13.57 5.94
CA SER A 534 11.09 -14.40 7.11
C SER A 534 11.98 -13.66 8.11
N SER A 535 12.23 -14.25 9.27
CA SER A 535 13.21 -13.76 10.23
C SER A 535 14.60 -13.65 9.60
N VAL A 536 15.37 -12.63 9.98
CA VAL A 536 16.75 -12.45 9.51
C VAL A 536 17.70 -12.24 10.69
N LEU A 537 18.85 -12.91 10.65
CA LEU A 537 19.96 -12.67 11.57
C LEU A 537 20.94 -11.68 10.97
N LEU A 538 21.16 -10.57 11.67
CA LEU A 538 22.19 -9.59 11.35
C LEU A 538 23.37 -9.76 12.32
N SER A 539 24.60 -9.65 11.81
CA SER A 539 25.78 -9.63 12.66
C SER A 539 25.88 -8.35 13.49
N GLU A 540 25.24 -7.27 13.05
CA GLU A 540 25.26 -6.01 13.79
C GLU A 540 24.04 -5.15 13.45
N ILE A 541 23.46 -4.58 14.48
CA ILE A 541 22.46 -3.52 14.44
C ILE A 541 22.80 -2.48 15.50
N GLU A 542 22.41 -1.24 15.26
CA GLU A 542 22.60 -0.17 16.22
C GLU A 542 21.26 0.35 16.73
N LEU A 543 21.09 0.35 18.03
CA LEU A 543 19.94 0.92 18.73
C LEU A 543 20.43 2.00 19.71
N GLN A 544 19.69 3.08 19.75
CA GLN A 544 19.82 4.11 20.77
C GLN A 544 18.61 4.11 21.70
N ARG A 545 18.77 4.70 22.87
CA ARG A 545 17.65 4.92 23.79
C ARG A 545 16.70 5.97 23.21
N THR A 546 15.40 5.67 23.19
CA THR A 546 14.38 6.62 22.76
C THR A 546 14.37 7.85 23.65
N SER A 547 14.47 9.06 23.06
CA SER A 547 14.34 10.33 23.75
C SER A 547 12.86 10.73 23.92
N THR A 548 12.09 9.95 24.66
CA THR A 548 10.69 10.30 24.91
C THR A 548 10.54 11.20 26.13
N ARG A 549 9.71 12.24 26.00
CA ARG A 549 9.34 13.09 27.14
C ARG A 549 8.60 12.25 28.17
N LYS A 550 9.21 12.04 29.33
CA LYS A 550 8.56 11.39 30.46
C LYS A 550 7.53 12.32 31.07
N THR A 551 6.33 11.84 31.26
CA THR A 551 5.26 12.62 31.91
C THR A 551 4.66 11.77 33.03
N LYS A 552 4.33 12.41 34.17
CA LYS A 552 3.69 11.69 35.28
C LYS A 552 2.40 11.02 34.84
N PRO A 553 2.06 9.84 35.38
CA PRO A 553 0.74 9.24 35.20
C PRO A 553 -0.38 10.22 35.63
N PRO A 554 -1.62 9.97 35.23
CA PRO A 554 -2.75 10.74 35.74
C PRO A 554 -2.75 10.77 37.28
N ILE A 555 -2.96 11.93 37.87
CA ILE A 555 -2.90 12.13 39.33
C ILE A 555 -4.05 11.37 40.03
N LEU A 556 -5.24 11.42 39.40
CA LEU A 556 -6.39 10.67 39.88
C LEU A 556 -6.41 9.27 39.27
N THR A 557 -6.83 8.32 40.03
CA THR A 557 -7.12 6.96 39.52
C THR A 557 -8.22 7.02 38.47
N ARG A 558 -8.17 6.10 37.49
CA ARG A 558 -9.21 5.98 36.48
C ARG A 558 -10.58 5.82 37.14
N PRO A 559 -11.64 6.52 36.66
CA PRO A 559 -13.00 6.31 37.17
C PRO A 559 -13.41 4.83 37.05
N ALA A 560 -14.15 4.34 38.03
CA ALA A 560 -14.76 3.01 37.93
C ALA A 560 -15.75 3.01 36.76
N PHE A 561 -15.70 1.98 35.91
CA PHE A 561 -16.75 1.78 34.91
C PHE A 561 -17.98 1.18 35.59
N SER A 562 -19.16 1.70 35.29
CA SER A 562 -20.42 1.10 35.73
C SER A 562 -20.49 -0.36 35.26
N SER A 563 -20.98 -1.24 36.11
CA SER A 563 -20.93 -2.72 36.01
C SER A 563 -21.79 -3.34 34.89
N ALA A 564 -21.92 -2.70 33.74
CA ALA A 564 -22.61 -3.26 32.57
C ALA A 564 -21.81 -4.40 31.88
N LEU A 565 -20.90 -5.08 32.58
CA LEU A 565 -20.12 -6.21 32.07
C LEU A 565 -20.76 -7.58 32.33
N SER A 566 -21.95 -7.64 32.95
CA SER A 566 -22.64 -8.90 33.24
C SER A 566 -23.46 -9.45 32.06
N GLU A 567 -23.52 -8.75 30.91
CA GLU A 567 -24.28 -9.15 29.72
C GLU A 567 -23.41 -9.34 28.47
N MET A 568 -22.10 -9.54 28.64
CA MET A 568 -21.18 -9.81 27.52
C MET A 568 -20.60 -11.21 27.60
#